data_eda33a7de78cc34d5b0748fa8f2effb6
#
_entry.id   eda33a7de78cc34d5b0748fa8f2effb6
#
_cell.length_a   1.000
_cell.length_b   1.000
_cell.length_c   1.000
_cell.angle_alpha   90.00
_cell.angle_beta   90.00
_cell.angle_gamma   90.00
#
_symmetry.space_group_name_H-M   'P 1'
#
loop_
_entity.id
_entity.type
_entity.pdbx_description
1 polymer ?
#
loop_
_entity_poly.entity_id
_entity_poly.type
_entity_poly.pdbx_seq_one_letter_code
_entity_poly.pdbx_strand_id
1 'polypeptide(L)'
;APPTIKVEVVNHHGANPVLTPRDSMGMNAARIALREAYNKEPVLTREGGSIPVCLLFDTILHAPTVLMGFGLSTENAHSPDEHFLLDNFEKGIIATASFYEEMGKQTV
;
A
#
# COMPACT_ATOMS: atom_id res chain seq x y z
N ALA A 1 28.19 18.46 4.79
CA ALA A 1 29.16 17.44 4.38
C ALA A 1 30.54 17.83 4.88
N PRO A 2 31.43 16.89 5.23
CA PRO A 2 32.82 17.21 5.55
C PRO A 2 33.50 17.94 4.39
N PRO A 3 34.47 18.83 4.65
CA PRO A 3 35.09 19.66 3.61
C PRO A 3 35.86 18.85 2.53
N THR A 4 36.10 17.58 2.80
CA THR A 4 36.77 16.65 1.88
C THR A 4 35.80 15.89 0.94
N ILE A 5 34.48 16.09 1.10
CA ILE A 5 33.45 15.38 0.33
C ILE A 5 32.71 16.37 -0.54
N LYS A 6 32.71 16.14 -1.85
CA LYS A 6 31.78 16.81 -2.77
C LYS A 6 30.46 16.05 -2.77
N VAL A 7 29.36 16.78 -2.53
CA VAL A 7 28.01 16.23 -2.62
C VAL A 7 27.26 16.98 -3.70
N GLU A 8 26.73 16.24 -4.66
CA GLU A 8 25.82 16.74 -5.67
C GLU A 8 24.46 16.06 -5.44
N VAL A 9 23.41 16.84 -5.31
CA VAL A 9 22.06 16.35 -5.13
C VAL A 9 21.26 16.64 -6.39
N VAL A 10 20.86 15.60 -7.10
CA VAL A 10 20.03 15.69 -8.30
C VAL A 10 18.61 15.24 -7.93
N ASN A 11 17.65 16.13 -7.99
CA ASN A 11 16.25 15.80 -7.76
C ASN A 11 15.60 15.35 -9.08
N HIS A 12 15.36 14.05 -9.21
CA HIS A 12 14.74 13.47 -10.41
C HIS A 12 13.22 13.60 -10.39
N HIS A 13 12.60 13.29 -9.26
CA HIS A 13 11.14 13.39 -9.05
C HIS A 13 10.83 13.30 -7.55
N GLY A 14 9.62 13.69 -7.21
CA GLY A 14 9.12 13.60 -5.86
C GLY A 14 7.60 13.72 -5.84
N ALA A 15 6.99 13.29 -4.75
CA ALA A 15 5.58 13.48 -4.48
C ALA A 15 5.38 13.78 -3.00
N ASN A 16 4.34 14.55 -2.70
CA ASN A 16 3.92 14.74 -1.31
C ASN A 16 3.34 13.43 -0.74
N PRO A 17 3.45 13.20 0.56
CA PRO A 17 2.86 12.03 1.20
C PRO A 17 1.35 12.08 1.15
N VAL A 18 0.73 10.92 1.10
CA VAL A 18 -0.71 10.73 1.24
C VAL A 18 -1.00 9.95 2.51
N LEU A 19 -2.00 10.36 3.25
CA LEU A 19 -2.46 9.68 4.46
C LEU A 19 -3.93 9.34 4.32
N THR A 20 -4.25 8.07 4.14
CA THR A 20 -5.63 7.60 4.05
C THR A 20 -6.31 7.64 5.41
N PRO A 21 -7.52 8.21 5.54
CA PRO A 21 -8.29 8.18 6.77
C PRO A 21 -8.56 6.73 7.22
N ARG A 22 -8.27 6.45 8.51
CA ARG A 22 -8.35 5.09 9.09
C ARG A 22 -9.77 4.52 9.16
N ASP A 23 -10.75 5.38 9.19
CA ASP A 23 -12.19 5.10 9.32
C ASP A 23 -12.94 5.25 7.99
N SER A 24 -12.21 5.39 6.88
CA SER A 24 -12.82 5.45 5.56
C SER A 24 -13.50 4.13 5.20
N MET A 25 -14.51 4.21 4.35
CA MET A 25 -15.23 3.05 3.79
C MET A 25 -14.25 2.01 3.21
N GLY A 26 -13.32 2.45 2.39
CA GLY A 26 -12.32 1.58 1.78
C GLY A 26 -11.40 0.90 2.80
N MET A 27 -10.99 1.61 3.86
CA MET A 27 -10.17 1.00 4.93
C MET A 27 -10.93 -0.06 5.71
N ASN A 28 -12.22 0.14 5.95
CA ASN A 28 -13.06 -0.86 6.61
C ASN A 28 -13.24 -2.10 5.73
N ALA A 29 -13.52 -1.92 4.43
CA ALA A 29 -13.61 -3.01 3.47
C ALA A 29 -12.29 -3.79 3.38
N ALA A 30 -11.15 -3.10 3.30
CA ALA A 30 -9.83 -3.73 3.26
C ALA A 30 -9.52 -4.54 4.53
N ARG A 31 -9.90 -4.04 5.70
CA ARG A 31 -9.73 -4.78 6.98
C ARG A 31 -10.51 -6.08 6.99
N ILE A 32 -11.76 -6.05 6.54
CA ILE A 32 -12.60 -7.26 6.46
C ILE A 32 -11.97 -8.25 5.48
N ALA A 33 -11.63 -7.80 4.27
CA ALA A 33 -11.06 -8.63 3.22
C ALA A 33 -9.73 -9.29 3.62
N LEU A 34 -8.83 -8.52 4.21
CA LEU A 34 -7.54 -9.05 4.69
C LEU A 34 -7.71 -10.03 5.85
N ARG A 35 -8.62 -9.74 6.78
CA ARG A 35 -8.92 -10.66 7.89
C ARG A 35 -9.48 -11.98 7.37
N GLU A 36 -10.35 -11.94 6.38
CA GLU A 36 -10.91 -13.13 5.75
C GLU A 36 -9.82 -13.96 5.06
N ALA A 37 -9.00 -13.35 4.22
CA ALA A 37 -7.97 -14.04 3.45
C ALA A 37 -6.84 -14.61 4.32
N TYR A 38 -6.45 -13.91 5.39
CA TYR A 38 -5.31 -14.28 6.21
C TYR A 38 -5.68 -14.89 7.57
N ASN A 39 -6.97 -14.89 7.93
CA ASN A 39 -7.46 -15.30 9.25
C ASN A 39 -6.72 -14.58 10.42
N LYS A 40 -6.37 -13.32 10.19
CA LYS A 40 -5.66 -12.45 11.15
C LYS A 40 -6.13 -11.02 10.99
N GLU A 41 -6.15 -10.27 12.09
CA GLU A 41 -6.42 -8.83 12.03
C GLU A 41 -5.25 -8.11 11.35
N PRO A 42 -5.51 -7.31 10.30
CA PRO A 42 -4.46 -6.55 9.63
C PRO A 42 -3.94 -5.41 10.51
N VAL A 43 -2.66 -5.10 10.37
CA VAL A 43 -2.01 -4.01 11.07
C VAL A 43 -1.91 -2.80 10.15
N LEU A 44 -2.31 -1.64 10.65
CA LEU A 44 -2.15 -0.38 9.92
C LEU A 44 -0.74 0.15 10.14
N THR A 45 0.00 0.32 9.06
CA THR A 45 1.36 0.86 9.07
C THR A 45 1.42 2.22 8.38
N ARG A 46 2.50 2.95 8.63
CA ARG A 46 2.90 4.10 7.83
C ARG A 46 4.21 3.76 7.17
N GLU A 47 4.21 3.82 5.85
CA GLU A 47 5.38 3.50 5.04
C GLU A 47 6.05 4.78 4.53
N GLY A 48 7.38 4.76 4.44
CA GLY A 48 8.16 5.85 3.89
C GLY A 48 8.30 5.80 2.36
N GLY A 49 7.82 4.73 1.73
CA GLY A 49 7.81 4.60 0.27
C GLY A 49 6.79 5.53 -0.37
N SER A 50 7.07 6.00 -1.58
CA SER A 50 6.17 6.86 -2.33
C SER A 50 5.56 6.12 -3.51
N ILE A 51 4.24 6.25 -3.64
CA ILE A 51 3.49 5.85 -4.82
C ILE A 51 2.82 7.12 -5.36
N PRO A 52 3.49 7.87 -6.25
CA PRO A 52 3.05 9.21 -6.65
C PRO A 52 1.63 9.28 -7.20
N VAL A 53 1.14 8.21 -7.84
CA VAL A 53 -0.22 8.14 -8.37
C VAL A 53 -1.30 8.22 -7.28
N CYS A 54 -1.00 7.81 -6.04
CA CYS A 54 -1.95 7.93 -4.92
C CYS A 54 -2.30 9.40 -4.63
N LEU A 55 -1.31 10.30 -4.76
CA LEU A 55 -1.53 11.73 -4.63
C LEU A 55 -2.43 12.27 -5.75
N LEU A 56 -2.30 11.76 -6.97
CA LEU A 56 -3.16 12.16 -8.10
C LEU A 56 -4.60 11.70 -7.87
N PHE A 57 -4.81 10.49 -7.35
CA PHE A 57 -6.14 10.00 -7.01
C PHE A 57 -6.79 10.86 -5.93
N ASP A 58 -6.03 11.24 -4.90
CA ASP A 58 -6.52 12.10 -3.83
C ASP A 58 -6.84 13.52 -4.33
N THR A 59 -5.91 14.15 -5.06
CA THR A 59 -6.01 15.57 -5.43
C THR A 59 -6.90 15.84 -6.63
N ILE A 60 -6.95 14.94 -7.61
CA ILE A 60 -7.69 15.12 -8.87
C ILE A 60 -9.05 14.43 -8.81
N LEU A 61 -9.10 13.20 -8.34
CA LEU A 61 -10.33 12.42 -8.30
C LEU A 61 -11.07 12.53 -6.97
N HIS A 62 -10.43 13.11 -5.94
CA HIS A 62 -10.95 13.15 -4.57
C HIS A 62 -11.36 11.76 -4.06
N ALA A 63 -10.62 10.73 -4.51
CA ALA A 63 -10.84 9.34 -4.18
C ALA A 63 -9.77 8.87 -3.19
N PRO A 64 -10.16 8.52 -1.94
CA PRO A 64 -9.23 7.98 -0.96
C PRO A 64 -8.63 6.67 -1.46
N THR A 65 -7.31 6.57 -1.43
CA THR A 65 -6.59 5.38 -1.86
C THR A 65 -6.30 4.46 -0.68
N VAL A 66 -6.62 3.19 -0.81
CA VAL A 66 -6.27 2.15 0.17
C VAL A 66 -5.10 1.34 -0.38
N LEU A 67 -4.02 1.26 0.40
CA LEU A 67 -2.86 0.45 0.07
C LEU A 67 -2.92 -0.84 0.88
N MET A 68 -3.05 -1.96 0.19
CA MET A 68 -3.01 -3.31 0.79
C MET A 68 -1.68 -3.96 0.45
N GLY A 69 -0.85 -4.23 1.47
CA GLY A 69 0.45 -4.88 1.30
C GLY A 69 0.35 -6.38 1.52
N PHE A 70 0.94 -7.16 0.62
CA PHE A 70 0.97 -8.63 0.68
C PHE A 70 2.40 -9.17 0.78
N GLY A 71 3.41 -8.33 0.57
CA GLY A 71 4.81 -8.69 0.64
C GLY A 71 5.34 -8.75 2.07
N LEU A 72 6.41 -9.50 2.26
CA LEU A 72 7.13 -9.62 3.52
C LEU A 72 8.49 -8.92 3.44
N SER A 73 8.99 -8.48 4.57
CA SER A 73 10.35 -7.89 4.67
C SER A 73 11.48 -8.84 4.28
N THR A 74 11.21 -10.15 4.24
CA THR A 74 12.15 -11.19 3.86
C THR A 74 12.20 -11.46 2.36
N GLU A 75 11.39 -10.79 1.56
CA GLU A 75 11.26 -11.01 0.12
C GLU A 75 12.27 -10.19 -0.71
N ASN A 76 13.22 -9.55 -0.07
CA ASN A 76 14.30 -8.80 -0.70
C ASN A 76 13.84 -7.73 -1.70
N ALA A 77 12.74 -7.03 -1.40
CA ALA A 77 12.22 -5.99 -2.28
C ALA A 77 13.31 -4.98 -2.68
N HIS A 78 13.45 -4.69 -3.98
CA HIS A 78 14.47 -3.85 -4.59
C HIS A 78 15.92 -4.34 -4.42
N SER A 79 16.12 -5.65 -4.22
CA SER A 79 17.42 -6.27 -3.99
C SER A 79 17.60 -7.49 -4.90
N PRO A 80 18.85 -8.03 -5.03
CA PRO A 80 19.07 -9.32 -5.67
C PRO A 80 18.23 -10.42 -5.01
N ASP A 81 17.79 -11.38 -5.82
CA ASP A 81 16.94 -12.50 -5.41
C ASP A 81 15.58 -12.05 -4.85
N GLU A 82 15.07 -10.91 -5.31
CA GLU A 82 13.70 -10.48 -5.01
C GLU A 82 12.71 -11.59 -5.40
N HIS A 83 11.84 -11.91 -4.49
CA HIS A 83 10.85 -12.97 -4.68
C HIS A 83 9.54 -12.61 -3.97
N PHE A 84 8.50 -13.39 -4.25
CA PHE A 84 7.19 -13.25 -3.63
C PHE A 84 6.65 -14.62 -3.26
N LEU A 85 6.13 -14.78 -2.05
CA LEU A 85 5.60 -16.06 -1.60
C LEU A 85 4.28 -16.38 -2.31
N LEU A 86 4.17 -17.58 -2.89
CA LEU A 86 2.97 -18.02 -3.60
C LEU A 86 1.72 -18.06 -2.69
N ASP A 87 1.87 -18.44 -1.42
CA ASP A 87 0.80 -18.38 -0.43
C ASP A 87 0.24 -16.96 -0.26
N ASN A 88 1.12 -15.95 -0.22
CA ASN A 88 0.70 -14.55 -0.17
C ASN A 88 0.10 -14.06 -1.49
N PHE A 89 0.55 -14.58 -2.60
CA PHE A 89 -0.04 -14.29 -3.91
C PHE A 89 -1.49 -14.78 -3.99
N GLU A 90 -1.74 -16.03 -3.61
CA GLU A 90 -3.09 -16.60 -3.57
C GLU A 90 -4.00 -15.85 -2.60
N LYS A 91 -3.54 -15.59 -1.39
CA LYS A 91 -4.28 -14.81 -0.40
C LYS A 91 -4.54 -13.37 -0.85
N GLY A 92 -3.60 -12.77 -1.59
CA GLY A 92 -3.77 -11.45 -2.18
C GLY A 92 -4.90 -11.40 -3.20
N ILE A 93 -5.05 -12.45 -4.02
CA ILE A 93 -6.17 -12.59 -4.96
C ILE A 93 -7.50 -12.66 -4.19
N ILE A 94 -7.57 -13.52 -3.16
CA ILE A 94 -8.77 -13.68 -2.33
C ILE A 94 -9.12 -12.34 -1.65
N ALA A 95 -8.14 -11.69 -1.02
CA ALA A 95 -8.35 -10.41 -0.36
C ALA A 95 -8.83 -9.33 -1.32
N THR A 96 -8.30 -9.30 -2.54
CA THR A 96 -8.72 -8.32 -3.56
C THR A 96 -10.16 -8.56 -4.00
N ALA A 97 -10.55 -9.80 -4.23
CA ALA A 97 -11.93 -10.15 -4.58
C ALA A 97 -12.90 -9.79 -3.45
N SER A 98 -12.59 -10.19 -2.22
CA SER A 98 -13.37 -9.85 -1.02
C SER A 98 -13.48 -8.33 -0.80
N PHE A 99 -12.39 -7.58 -1.05
CA PHE A 99 -12.42 -6.12 -0.98
C PHE A 99 -13.47 -5.50 -1.91
N TYR A 100 -13.54 -5.94 -3.16
CA TYR A 100 -14.54 -5.45 -4.10
C TYR A 100 -15.97 -5.84 -3.68
N GLU A 101 -16.17 -7.02 -3.14
CA GLU A 101 -17.48 -7.43 -2.60
C GLU A 101 -17.90 -6.54 -1.43
N GLU A 102 -16.99 -6.29 -0.49
CA GLU A 102 -17.26 -5.44 0.67
C GLU A 102 -17.54 -3.99 0.26
N MET A 103 -16.81 -3.46 -0.73
CA MET A 103 -17.08 -2.14 -1.29
C MET A 103 -18.48 -2.08 -1.93
N GLY A 104 -18.87 -3.12 -2.67
CA GLY A 104 -20.20 -3.21 -3.27
C GLY A 104 -21.34 -3.20 -2.26
N LYS A 105 -21.17 -3.82 -1.10
CA LYS A 105 -22.17 -3.84 -0.02
C LYS A 105 -22.39 -2.46 0.63
N GLN A 106 -21.42 -1.57 0.56
CA GLN A 106 -21.46 -0.25 1.20
C GLN A 106 -22.00 0.85 0.28
N THR A 107 -22.19 0.54 -1.00
CA THR A 107 -22.63 1.51 -2.02
C THR A 107 -24.14 1.50 -2.26
N VAL A 108 -24.92 0.69 -1.52
CA VAL A 108 -26.39 0.56 -1.65
C VAL A 108 -27.09 1.34 -0.56
#